data_7092c4f3faa6ea88b351207f7a13e8cb
#
_entry.id   7092c4f3faa6ea88b351207f7a13e8cb
#
_cell.length_a   1.000
_cell.length_b   1.000
_cell.length_c   1.000
_cell.angle_alpha   90.00
_cell.angle_beta   90.00
_cell.angle_gamma   90.00
#
_symmetry.space_group_name_H-M   'P 1'
#
loop_
_entity.id
_entity.type
_entity.pdbx_description
1 polymer ?
#
loop_
_entity_poly.entity_id
_entity_poly.type
_entity_poly.pdbx_seq_one_letter_code
_entity_poly.pdbx_strand_id
1 'polypeptide(L)'
;AKGNATAHFALALIHADDDIDDVETGSDYWYQQAQSGRVLAGVEKEWADSHEARLNREQLFARHLKEAARLGCPEALLELADRFDDPAFFEQATSDVNADPAWVAEIAERLGRREDSKKWLTEAAKCGDTEAMRQLIEEFDHGDLVRCWTWLYLAEMLGSDLTKDNYHAIHEDGSAYDDDVGGPIFADGRDGVRLEPISADQQATARQNAA
;
A
#
# COMPACT_ATOMS: atom_id res chain seq x y z
N ALA A 1 10.09 33.36 2.93
CA ALA A 1 10.17 32.26 3.91
C ALA A 1 10.74 31.05 3.19
N LYS A 2 11.90 30.56 3.63
CA LYS A 2 12.41 29.28 3.16
C LYS A 2 11.50 28.23 3.78
N GLY A 3 10.64 27.62 2.95
CA GLY A 3 9.74 26.56 3.39
C GLY A 3 10.56 25.41 3.96
N ASN A 4 10.14 24.90 5.10
CA ASN A 4 10.66 23.66 5.67
C ASN A 4 9.83 22.51 5.08
N ALA A 5 10.48 21.59 4.36
CA ALA A 5 9.82 20.44 3.73
C ALA A 5 8.99 19.64 4.73
N THR A 6 9.57 19.32 5.88
CA THR A 6 8.87 18.58 6.96
C THR A 6 7.66 19.34 7.51
N ALA A 7 7.75 20.67 7.63
CA ALA A 7 6.62 21.48 8.09
C ALA A 7 5.47 21.49 7.06
N HIS A 8 5.80 21.53 5.76
CA HIS A 8 4.77 21.41 4.72
C HIS A 8 4.15 20.02 4.69
N PHE A 9 4.94 18.96 4.88
CA PHE A 9 4.41 17.61 4.97
C PHE A 9 3.49 17.44 6.19
N ALA A 10 3.91 17.94 7.36
CA ALA A 10 3.05 17.92 8.55
C ALA A 10 1.74 18.70 8.36
N LEU A 11 1.78 19.85 7.67
CA LEU A 11 0.56 20.58 7.32
C LEU A 11 -0.31 19.83 6.33
N ALA A 12 0.27 19.10 5.37
CA ALA A 12 -0.49 18.22 4.50
C ALA A 12 -1.22 17.15 5.34
N LEU A 13 -0.54 16.45 6.23
CA LEU A 13 -1.16 15.43 7.09
C LEU A 13 -2.29 15.97 7.97
N ILE A 14 -2.20 17.22 8.45
CA ILE A 14 -3.28 17.88 9.21
C ILE A 14 -4.53 18.10 8.34
N HIS A 15 -4.36 18.23 7.04
CA HIS A 15 -5.45 18.42 6.08
C HIS A 15 -5.83 17.13 5.33
N ALA A 16 -5.09 16.04 5.56
CA ALA A 16 -5.53 14.74 5.07
C ALA A 16 -6.91 14.43 5.66
N ASP A 17 -7.85 14.02 4.82
CA ASP A 17 -9.08 13.44 5.34
C ASP A 17 -8.68 12.11 5.99
N ASP A 18 -8.81 12.02 7.30
CA ASP A 18 -8.92 10.73 7.94
C ASP A 18 -10.25 10.14 7.45
N ASP A 19 -10.24 8.97 6.84
CA ASP A 19 -11.42 8.21 6.39
C ASP A 19 -12.35 7.81 7.57
N ILE A 20 -12.46 8.69 8.56
CA ILE A 20 -13.31 8.54 9.70
C ILE A 20 -14.70 9.02 9.28
N ASP A 21 -15.54 8.04 9.03
CA ASP A 21 -16.95 8.16 8.71
C ASP A 21 -17.28 8.79 7.35
N ASP A 22 -17.09 7.98 6.29
CA ASP A 22 -17.94 8.03 5.10
C ASP A 22 -19.42 7.70 5.50
N VAL A 23 -19.94 8.47 6.44
CA VAL A 23 -21.35 8.75 6.36
C VAL A 23 -21.47 9.56 5.07
N GLU A 24 -22.15 9.02 4.05
CA GLU A 24 -22.61 9.71 2.84
C GLU A 24 -23.37 10.99 3.22
N THR A 25 -22.73 11.88 3.97
CA THR A 25 -23.26 13.16 4.40
C THR A 25 -23.16 14.12 3.24
N GLY A 26 -24.16 14.01 2.40
CA GLY A 26 -24.50 15.05 1.48
C GLY A 26 -23.71 14.96 0.19
N SER A 27 -24.36 14.46 -0.86
CA SER A 27 -24.00 14.73 -2.21
C SER A 27 -23.61 16.23 -2.33
N ASP A 28 -22.70 16.53 -3.24
CA ASP A 28 -22.37 17.89 -3.68
C ASP A 28 -23.61 18.74 -4.12
N TYR A 29 -24.80 18.13 -4.13
CA TYR A 29 -26.07 18.71 -4.57
C TYR A 29 -26.36 20.05 -3.91
N TRP A 30 -26.33 20.13 -2.59
CA TRP A 30 -26.64 21.39 -1.90
C TRP A 30 -25.58 22.46 -2.12
N TYR A 31 -24.31 22.04 -2.21
CA TYR A 31 -23.23 22.94 -2.59
C TYR A 31 -23.44 23.50 -4.01
N GLN A 32 -23.78 22.65 -4.98
CA GLN A 32 -24.09 23.07 -6.34
C GLN A 32 -25.31 23.99 -6.40
N GLN A 33 -26.35 23.74 -5.60
CA GLN A 33 -27.51 24.62 -5.48
C GLN A 33 -27.10 26.03 -4.96
N ALA A 34 -26.22 26.08 -3.95
CA ALA A 34 -25.68 27.36 -3.46
C ALA A 34 -24.89 28.10 -4.54
N GLN A 35 -24.02 27.39 -5.28
CA GLN A 35 -23.24 27.97 -6.38
C GLN A 35 -24.13 28.47 -7.52
N SER A 36 -25.32 27.90 -7.73
CA SER A 36 -26.31 28.36 -8.70
C SER A 36 -27.16 29.54 -8.21
N GLY A 37 -26.89 30.07 -7.02
CA GLY A 37 -27.54 31.22 -6.43
C GLY A 37 -28.78 30.93 -5.57
N ARG A 38 -29.04 29.65 -5.25
CA ARG A 38 -30.11 29.30 -4.30
C ARG A 38 -29.68 29.67 -2.87
N VAL A 39 -30.55 30.37 -2.17
CA VAL A 39 -30.37 30.69 -0.75
C VAL A 39 -30.72 29.43 0.06
N LEU A 40 -29.73 28.83 0.74
CA LEU A 40 -29.89 27.67 1.59
C LEU A 40 -30.09 28.09 3.04
N ALA A 41 -30.80 27.25 3.83
CA ALA A 41 -31.02 27.45 5.27
C ALA A 41 -31.07 26.12 6.02
N GLY A 42 -30.79 26.15 7.34
CA GLY A 42 -30.81 24.96 8.20
C GLY A 42 -29.88 23.86 7.68
N VAL A 43 -30.34 22.64 7.65
CA VAL A 43 -29.55 21.43 7.29
C VAL A 43 -29.00 21.49 5.88
N GLU A 44 -29.74 22.07 4.91
CA GLU A 44 -29.25 22.24 3.53
C GLU A 44 -27.97 23.09 3.50
N LYS A 45 -27.94 24.16 4.30
CA LYS A 45 -26.78 25.03 4.42
C LYS A 45 -25.62 24.33 5.13
N GLU A 46 -25.89 23.60 6.20
CA GLU A 46 -24.85 22.85 6.93
C GLU A 46 -24.15 21.82 6.03
N TRP A 47 -24.90 21.11 5.18
CA TRP A 47 -24.33 20.16 4.22
C TRP A 47 -23.50 20.86 3.15
N ALA A 48 -23.96 21.98 2.62
CA ALA A 48 -23.20 22.76 1.64
C ALA A 48 -21.88 23.29 2.25
N ASP A 49 -21.94 23.86 3.46
CA ASP A 49 -20.78 24.38 4.20
C ASP A 49 -19.77 23.24 4.52
N SER A 50 -20.25 22.05 4.90
CA SER A 50 -19.41 20.87 5.16
C SER A 50 -18.70 20.40 3.89
N HIS A 51 -19.42 20.33 2.77
CA HIS A 51 -18.83 19.98 1.48
C HIS A 51 -17.76 21.00 1.05
N GLU A 52 -18.03 22.30 1.18
CA GLU A 52 -17.05 23.36 0.89
C GLU A 52 -15.81 23.23 1.79
N ALA A 53 -16.00 22.96 3.09
CA ALA A 53 -14.91 22.76 4.03
C ALA A 53 -14.03 21.56 3.64
N ARG A 54 -14.64 20.46 3.18
CA ARG A 54 -13.91 19.29 2.65
C ARG A 54 -13.08 19.66 1.43
N LEU A 55 -13.67 20.29 0.42
CA LEU A 55 -12.94 20.74 -0.77
C LEU A 55 -11.77 21.66 -0.43
N ASN A 56 -11.95 22.56 0.52
CA ASN A 56 -10.87 23.43 0.99
C ASN A 56 -9.75 22.65 1.67
N ARG A 57 -10.06 21.62 2.47
CA ARG A 57 -9.05 20.73 3.08
C ARG A 57 -8.28 19.96 2.01
N GLU A 58 -8.96 19.37 1.04
CA GLU A 58 -8.33 18.66 -0.09
C GLU A 58 -7.36 19.56 -0.87
N GLN A 59 -7.76 20.80 -1.14
CA GLN A 59 -6.89 21.77 -1.80
C GLN A 59 -5.66 22.14 -0.97
N LEU A 60 -5.84 22.35 0.35
CA LEU A 60 -4.72 22.63 1.26
C LEU A 60 -3.79 21.43 1.38
N PHE A 61 -4.33 20.23 1.50
CA PHE A 61 -3.57 18.98 1.47
C PHE A 61 -2.69 18.90 0.22
N ALA A 62 -3.31 18.94 -0.96
CA ALA A 62 -2.58 18.83 -2.23
C ALA A 62 -1.53 19.93 -2.40
N ARG A 63 -1.83 21.17 -1.97
CA ARG A 63 -0.89 22.29 -2.03
C ARG A 63 0.34 22.06 -1.15
N HIS A 64 0.11 21.68 0.11
CA HIS A 64 1.20 21.46 1.06
C HIS A 64 2.02 20.23 0.71
N LEU A 65 1.39 19.17 0.24
CA LEU A 65 2.05 17.97 -0.23
C LEU A 65 2.99 18.27 -1.42
N LYS A 66 2.51 18.95 -2.44
CA LYS A 66 3.31 19.36 -3.60
C LYS A 66 4.49 20.26 -3.21
N GLU A 67 4.28 21.17 -2.25
CA GLU A 67 5.36 22.05 -1.79
C GLU A 67 6.40 21.28 -0.97
N ALA A 68 5.99 20.33 -0.14
CA ALA A 68 6.90 19.44 0.58
C ALA A 68 7.75 18.61 -0.40
N ALA A 69 7.12 18.01 -1.40
CA ALA A 69 7.79 17.25 -2.45
C ALA A 69 8.79 18.11 -3.24
N ARG A 70 8.40 19.33 -3.63
CA ARG A 70 9.29 20.30 -4.30
C ARG A 70 10.51 20.67 -3.46
N LEU A 71 10.38 20.64 -2.13
CA LEU A 71 11.47 20.90 -1.18
C LEU A 71 12.28 19.63 -0.86
N GLY A 72 11.98 18.49 -1.48
CA GLY A 72 12.73 17.25 -1.37
C GLY A 72 12.34 16.38 -0.18
N CYS A 73 11.07 16.41 0.28
CA CYS A 73 10.55 15.48 1.29
C CYS A 73 10.22 14.14 0.62
N PRO A 74 10.92 13.04 0.94
CA PRO A 74 10.68 11.75 0.29
C PRO A 74 9.31 11.17 0.64
N GLU A 75 8.82 11.39 1.87
CA GLU A 75 7.50 10.94 2.30
C GLU A 75 6.39 11.65 1.51
N ALA A 76 6.58 12.94 1.20
CA ALA A 76 5.62 13.68 0.38
C ALA A 76 5.62 13.21 -1.08
N LEU A 77 6.77 12.82 -1.62
CA LEU A 77 6.86 12.22 -2.95
C LEU A 77 6.16 10.86 -3.00
N LEU A 78 6.34 10.05 -1.95
CA LEU A 78 5.67 8.76 -1.84
C LEU A 78 4.15 8.91 -1.73
N GLU A 79 3.67 9.85 -0.93
CA GLU A 79 2.24 10.17 -0.82
C GLU A 79 1.64 10.68 -2.14
N LEU A 80 2.41 11.44 -2.93
CA LEU A 80 2.00 11.82 -4.28
C LEU A 80 1.91 10.62 -5.22
N ALA A 81 2.85 9.67 -5.10
CA ALA A 81 2.82 8.43 -5.86
C ALA A 81 1.60 7.57 -5.51
N ASP A 82 1.27 7.51 -4.22
CA ASP A 82 0.13 6.71 -3.75
C ASP A 82 -1.22 7.31 -4.15
N ARG A 83 -1.45 8.59 -3.88
CA ARG A 83 -2.77 9.23 -4.06
C ARG A 83 -3.02 9.81 -5.45
N PHE A 84 -1.96 10.15 -6.17
CA PHE A 84 -2.08 10.88 -7.45
C PHE A 84 -1.33 10.21 -8.59
N ASP A 85 -0.84 8.98 -8.40
CA ASP A 85 -0.08 8.20 -9.38
C ASP A 85 1.14 8.96 -9.96
N ASP A 86 1.77 9.84 -9.13
CA ASP A 86 2.94 10.63 -9.54
C ASP A 86 4.22 9.79 -9.41
N PRO A 87 4.92 9.45 -10.51
CA PRO A 87 6.09 8.58 -10.46
C PRO A 87 7.35 9.24 -9.89
N ALA A 88 7.32 10.50 -9.53
CA ALA A 88 8.51 11.30 -9.16
C ALA A 88 9.31 10.70 -7.99
N PHE A 89 8.66 9.99 -7.05
CA PHE A 89 9.34 9.27 -5.98
C PHE A 89 10.35 8.25 -6.53
N PHE A 90 9.94 7.46 -7.50
CA PHE A 90 10.76 6.40 -8.09
C PHE A 90 11.79 6.91 -9.11
N GLU A 91 11.67 8.13 -9.57
CA GLU A 91 12.64 8.77 -10.46
C GLU A 91 13.83 9.38 -9.69
N GLN A 92 13.64 9.64 -8.42
CA GLN A 92 14.69 10.10 -7.53
C GLN A 92 15.34 8.89 -6.84
N ALA A 93 16.67 8.89 -6.71
CA ALA A 93 17.40 7.81 -6.04
C ALA A 93 17.18 7.87 -4.50
N THR A 94 15.94 7.90 -4.07
CA THR A 94 15.54 7.93 -2.66
C THR A 94 15.47 6.49 -2.14
N SER A 95 16.48 6.08 -1.38
CA SER A 95 16.46 4.83 -0.60
C SER A 95 16.13 5.06 0.87
N ASP A 96 15.93 6.31 1.28
CA ASP A 96 15.86 6.71 2.68
C ASP A 96 14.49 7.35 2.96
N VAL A 97 13.46 6.53 2.84
CA VAL A 97 12.09 6.88 3.23
C VAL A 97 11.67 6.03 4.42
N ASN A 98 11.07 6.66 5.43
CA ASN A 98 10.51 5.94 6.57
C ASN A 98 9.09 5.45 6.21
N ALA A 99 9.03 4.37 5.44
CA ALA A 99 7.79 3.74 5.00
C ALA A 99 7.95 2.22 4.99
N ASP A 100 6.84 1.51 5.05
CA ASP A 100 6.83 0.05 4.88
C ASP A 100 7.27 -0.31 3.45
N PRO A 101 8.35 -1.10 3.28
CA PRO A 101 8.83 -1.47 1.96
C PRO A 101 7.80 -2.26 1.12
N ALA A 102 6.94 -3.06 1.75
CA ALA A 102 5.90 -3.80 1.06
C ALA A 102 4.87 -2.85 0.44
N TRP A 103 4.42 -1.85 1.20
CA TRP A 103 3.51 -0.82 0.68
C TRP A 103 4.14 -0.01 -0.46
N VAL A 104 5.42 0.35 -0.36
CA VAL A 104 6.14 1.03 -1.47
C VAL A 104 6.21 0.15 -2.72
N ALA A 105 6.37 -1.16 -2.55
CA ALA A 105 6.35 -2.11 -3.66
C ALA A 105 5.00 -2.18 -4.36
N GLU A 106 3.89 -2.15 -3.61
CA GLU A 106 2.53 -2.12 -4.14
C GLU A 106 2.28 -0.86 -4.98
N ILE A 107 2.73 0.31 -4.50
CA ILE A 107 2.64 1.56 -5.27
C ILE A 107 3.42 1.44 -6.58
N ALA A 108 4.65 0.90 -6.51
CA ALA A 108 5.48 0.71 -7.70
C ALA A 108 4.80 -0.24 -8.71
N GLU A 109 4.17 -1.31 -8.25
CA GLU A 109 3.46 -2.25 -9.09
C GLU A 109 2.24 -1.59 -9.77
N ARG A 110 1.42 -0.87 -9.01
CA ARG A 110 0.27 -0.12 -9.52
C ARG A 110 0.68 0.88 -10.61
N LEU A 111 1.86 1.50 -10.47
CA LEU A 111 2.44 2.41 -11.45
C LEU A 111 3.14 1.69 -12.63
N GLY A 112 3.13 0.35 -12.68
CA GLY A 112 3.78 -0.45 -13.71
C GLY A 112 5.32 -0.45 -13.63
N ARG A 113 5.88 -0.05 -12.50
CA ARG A 113 7.33 0.06 -12.25
C ARG A 113 7.90 -1.23 -11.67
N ARG A 114 7.89 -2.27 -12.49
CA ARG A 114 8.21 -3.63 -12.08
C ARG A 114 9.60 -3.79 -11.41
N GLU A 115 10.61 -3.08 -11.89
CA GLU A 115 11.95 -3.15 -11.29
C GLU A 115 12.02 -2.48 -9.91
N ASP A 116 11.29 -1.40 -9.75
CA ASP A 116 11.17 -0.72 -8.45
C ASP A 116 10.36 -1.58 -7.46
N SER A 117 9.26 -2.20 -7.91
CA SER A 117 8.49 -3.16 -7.10
C SER A 117 9.38 -4.30 -6.62
N LYS A 118 10.14 -4.95 -7.53
CA LYS A 118 11.11 -6.00 -7.17
C LYS A 118 12.12 -5.53 -6.12
N LYS A 119 12.66 -4.32 -6.30
CA LYS A 119 13.62 -3.73 -5.35
C LYS A 119 13.01 -3.61 -3.97
N TRP A 120 11.82 -3.04 -3.86
CA TRP A 120 11.16 -2.80 -2.59
C TRP A 120 10.64 -4.08 -1.94
N LEU A 121 10.13 -5.05 -2.72
CA LEU A 121 9.84 -6.40 -2.22
C LEU A 121 11.09 -7.08 -1.65
N THR A 122 12.24 -6.88 -2.28
CA THR A 122 13.51 -7.42 -1.76
C THR A 122 13.87 -6.80 -0.41
N GLU A 123 13.63 -5.51 -0.21
CA GLU A 123 13.85 -4.86 1.10
C GLU A 123 12.81 -5.34 2.14
N ALA A 124 11.53 -5.49 1.77
CA ALA A 124 10.50 -6.06 2.63
C ALA A 124 10.88 -7.49 3.08
N ALA A 125 11.28 -8.33 2.14
CA ALA A 125 11.73 -9.70 2.42
C ALA A 125 12.94 -9.74 3.38
N LYS A 126 13.91 -8.84 3.22
CA LYS A 126 15.05 -8.71 4.16
C LYS A 126 14.62 -8.24 5.56
N CYS A 127 13.52 -7.50 5.66
CA CYS A 127 12.91 -7.11 6.92
C CYS A 127 12.06 -8.23 7.56
N GLY A 128 11.94 -9.38 6.90
CA GLY A 128 11.23 -10.55 7.42
C GLY A 128 9.81 -10.71 6.90
N ASP A 129 9.40 -9.95 5.90
CA ASP A 129 8.09 -10.10 5.26
C ASP A 129 8.06 -11.38 4.40
N THR A 130 7.36 -12.39 4.89
CA THR A 130 7.25 -13.69 4.21
C THR A 130 6.33 -13.65 2.99
N GLU A 131 5.42 -12.68 2.93
CA GLU A 131 4.58 -12.46 1.74
C GLU A 131 5.39 -11.86 0.60
N ALA A 132 6.24 -10.89 0.90
CA ALA A 132 7.19 -10.36 -0.08
C ALA A 132 8.15 -11.44 -0.60
N MET A 133 8.59 -12.38 0.27
CA MET A 133 9.39 -13.54 -0.17
C MET A 133 8.63 -14.41 -1.16
N ARG A 134 7.34 -14.68 -0.90
CA ARG A 134 6.47 -15.43 -1.82
C ARG A 134 6.34 -14.72 -3.16
N GLN A 135 6.01 -13.44 -3.18
CA GLN A 135 5.88 -12.68 -4.43
C GLN A 135 7.17 -12.65 -5.24
N LEU A 136 8.33 -12.52 -4.57
CA LEU A 136 9.63 -12.60 -5.24
C LEU A 136 9.84 -13.95 -5.92
N ILE A 137 9.45 -15.06 -5.28
CA ILE A 137 9.55 -16.41 -5.86
C ILE A 137 8.64 -16.55 -7.06
N GLU A 138 7.36 -16.17 -6.92
CA GLU A 138 6.31 -16.45 -7.90
C GLU A 138 6.39 -15.53 -9.12
N GLU A 139 6.81 -14.26 -8.94
CA GLU A 139 6.71 -13.26 -10.00
C GLU A 139 8.05 -12.78 -10.56
N PHE A 140 9.10 -12.76 -9.74
CA PHE A 140 10.34 -12.08 -10.11
C PHE A 140 11.55 -13.00 -10.25
N ASP A 141 11.71 -13.96 -9.35
CA ASP A 141 12.93 -14.76 -9.25
C ASP A 141 12.76 -16.19 -9.78
N HIS A 142 11.61 -16.52 -10.39
CA HIS A 142 11.28 -17.86 -10.90
C HIS A 142 12.33 -18.45 -11.87
N GLY A 143 13.19 -17.63 -12.49
CA GLY A 143 14.31 -18.06 -13.32
C GLY A 143 15.60 -18.39 -12.55
N ASP A 144 15.68 -18.06 -11.26
CA ASP A 144 16.83 -18.30 -10.36
C ASP A 144 16.41 -19.20 -9.18
N LEU A 145 16.48 -20.50 -9.41
CA LEU A 145 16.05 -21.48 -8.39
C LEU A 145 16.84 -21.34 -7.08
N VAL A 146 18.13 -20.98 -7.12
CA VAL A 146 18.93 -20.81 -5.90
C VAL A 146 18.37 -19.65 -5.06
N ARG A 147 17.98 -18.57 -5.72
CA ARG A 147 17.40 -17.41 -5.06
C ARG A 147 15.99 -17.71 -4.52
N CYS A 148 15.17 -18.43 -5.29
CA CYS A 148 13.86 -18.89 -4.82
C CYS A 148 13.98 -19.76 -3.56
N TRP A 149 14.90 -20.74 -3.57
CA TRP A 149 15.18 -21.56 -2.42
C TRP A 149 15.76 -20.77 -1.24
N THR A 150 16.52 -19.71 -1.49
CA THR A 150 16.98 -18.80 -0.42
C THR A 150 15.79 -18.17 0.29
N TRP A 151 14.82 -17.64 -0.45
CA TRP A 151 13.61 -17.06 0.15
C TRP A 151 12.77 -18.09 0.91
N LEU A 152 12.63 -19.32 0.40
CA LEU A 152 11.94 -20.40 1.12
C LEU A 152 12.63 -20.72 2.45
N TYR A 153 13.95 -20.87 2.47
CA TYR A 153 14.68 -21.17 3.70
C TYR A 153 14.63 -20.01 4.70
N LEU A 154 14.66 -18.77 4.22
CA LEU A 154 14.52 -17.61 5.09
C LEU A 154 13.12 -17.57 5.73
N ALA A 155 12.06 -17.79 4.95
CA ALA A 155 10.70 -17.87 5.47
C ALA A 155 10.55 -19.01 6.50
N GLU A 156 11.12 -20.19 6.23
CA GLU A 156 11.11 -21.32 7.17
C GLU A 156 11.82 -20.97 8.50
N MET A 157 12.95 -20.26 8.44
CA MET A 157 13.68 -19.79 9.64
C MET A 157 12.84 -18.79 10.46
N LEU A 158 11.97 -18.03 9.80
CA LEU A 158 11.01 -17.11 10.45
C LEU A 158 9.74 -17.81 10.94
N GLY A 159 9.62 -19.12 10.73
CA GLY A 159 8.48 -19.94 11.16
C GLY A 159 7.32 -19.99 10.16
N SER A 160 7.52 -19.49 8.95
CA SER A 160 6.53 -19.51 7.86
C SER A 160 6.88 -20.57 6.82
N ASP A 161 6.02 -21.57 6.66
CA ASP A 161 6.18 -22.62 5.64
C ASP A 161 5.40 -22.24 4.39
N LEU A 162 6.06 -21.57 3.46
CA LEU A 162 5.45 -21.12 2.19
C LEU A 162 5.07 -22.26 1.25
N THR A 163 5.50 -23.50 1.54
CA THR A 163 5.13 -24.67 0.70
C THR A 163 3.78 -25.25 1.04
N LYS A 164 3.16 -24.81 2.13
CA LYS A 164 1.82 -25.25 2.54
C LYS A 164 0.75 -24.40 1.90
N ASP A 165 -0.33 -25.09 1.50
CA ASP A 165 -1.56 -24.43 1.14
C ASP A 165 -2.14 -23.70 2.37
N ASN A 166 -2.72 -22.52 2.20
CA ASN A 166 -3.29 -21.73 3.30
C ASN A 166 -4.79 -21.47 3.13
N TYR A 167 -5.51 -22.36 2.43
CA TYR A 167 -6.95 -22.25 2.26
C TYR A 167 -7.70 -22.25 3.58
N HIS A 168 -8.64 -21.34 3.73
CA HIS A 168 -9.54 -21.26 4.87
C HIS A 168 -10.96 -20.86 4.42
N ALA A 169 -11.94 -21.16 5.28
CA ALA A 169 -13.33 -20.83 5.00
C ALA A 169 -13.65 -19.37 5.34
N ILE A 170 -14.41 -18.71 4.47
CA ILE A 170 -14.89 -17.34 4.65
C ILE A 170 -16.39 -17.24 4.35
N HIS A 171 -17.04 -16.18 4.84
CA HIS A 171 -18.35 -15.73 4.40
C HIS A 171 -18.28 -14.98 3.06
N GLU A 172 -19.44 -14.67 2.48
CA GLU A 172 -19.54 -13.93 1.21
C GLU A 172 -18.90 -12.52 1.29
N ASP A 173 -18.88 -11.92 2.46
CA ASP A 173 -18.28 -10.61 2.71
C ASP A 173 -16.77 -10.66 3.00
N GLY A 174 -16.14 -11.85 2.89
CA GLY A 174 -14.71 -12.07 3.16
C GLY A 174 -14.35 -12.23 4.64
N SER A 175 -15.30 -12.16 5.56
CA SER A 175 -15.04 -12.42 6.99
C SER A 175 -14.76 -13.90 7.25
N ALA A 176 -13.99 -14.20 8.31
CA ALA A 176 -13.74 -15.58 8.73
C ALA A 176 -15.06 -16.32 8.98
N TYR A 177 -15.18 -17.53 8.42
CA TYR A 177 -16.39 -18.32 8.55
C TYR A 177 -16.65 -18.70 10.02
N ASP A 178 -17.89 -18.47 10.47
CA ASP A 178 -18.37 -18.82 11.80
C ASP A 178 -19.62 -19.70 11.64
N ASP A 179 -19.56 -20.93 12.15
CA ASP A 179 -20.65 -21.90 12.12
C ASP A 179 -21.92 -21.40 12.82
N ASP A 180 -21.79 -20.53 13.83
CA ASP A 180 -22.93 -19.99 14.58
C ASP A 180 -23.79 -19.02 13.76
N VAL A 181 -23.19 -18.38 12.74
CA VAL A 181 -23.92 -17.46 11.85
C VAL A 181 -24.57 -18.22 10.71
N GLY A 182 -23.95 -19.32 10.25
CA GLY A 182 -24.40 -20.11 9.10
C GLY A 182 -24.25 -19.36 7.77
N GLY A 183 -24.78 -19.95 6.69
CA GLY A 183 -24.76 -19.37 5.35
C GLY A 183 -23.84 -20.14 4.38
N PRO A 184 -23.68 -19.64 3.14
CA PRO A 184 -22.77 -20.23 2.17
C PRO A 184 -21.31 -20.14 2.64
N ILE A 185 -20.56 -21.21 2.41
CA ILE A 185 -19.12 -21.28 2.71
C ILE A 185 -18.36 -20.99 1.41
N PHE A 186 -17.45 -20.07 1.46
CA PHE A 186 -16.47 -19.80 0.41
C PHE A 186 -15.07 -20.17 0.91
N ALA A 187 -14.15 -20.41 -0.01
CA ALA A 187 -12.75 -20.66 0.32
C ALA A 187 -11.92 -19.45 -0.13
N ASP A 188 -11.13 -18.92 0.78
CA ASP A 188 -10.05 -18.00 0.49
C ASP A 188 -8.70 -18.62 0.80
N GLY A 189 -7.62 -18.11 0.18
CA GLY A 189 -6.29 -18.66 0.28
C GLY A 189 -5.72 -19.10 -1.06
N ARG A 190 -4.57 -19.73 -1.00
CA ARG A 190 -3.83 -20.15 -2.20
C ARG A 190 -2.98 -21.37 -1.97
N ASP A 191 -2.54 -21.99 -3.07
CA ASP A 191 -1.60 -23.12 -3.07
C ASP A 191 -0.25 -22.71 -2.47
N GLY A 192 0.42 -23.68 -1.87
CA GLY A 192 1.80 -23.54 -1.42
C GLY A 192 2.76 -23.40 -2.61
N VAL A 193 3.85 -22.68 -2.39
CA VAL A 193 4.93 -22.53 -3.37
C VAL A 193 5.53 -23.88 -3.73
N ARG A 194 5.66 -24.16 -5.01
CA ARG A 194 6.26 -25.41 -5.52
C ARG A 194 7.45 -25.08 -6.42
N LEU A 195 8.63 -25.47 -5.99
CA LEU A 195 9.86 -25.28 -6.72
C LEU A 195 10.44 -26.61 -7.20
N GLU A 196 11.12 -26.58 -8.34
CA GLU A 196 11.93 -27.71 -8.78
C GLU A 196 13.07 -27.97 -7.81
N PRO A 197 13.47 -29.23 -7.62
CA PRO A 197 14.60 -29.56 -6.75
C PRO A 197 15.91 -29.02 -7.34
N ILE A 198 16.81 -28.62 -6.45
CA ILE A 198 18.16 -28.16 -6.78
C ILE A 198 19.22 -29.13 -6.27
N SER A 199 20.44 -29.03 -6.79
CA SER A 199 21.56 -29.89 -6.37
C SER A 199 21.97 -29.62 -4.91
N ALA A 200 22.69 -30.57 -4.29
CA ALA A 200 23.15 -30.43 -2.90
C ALA A 200 24.03 -29.18 -2.70
N ASP A 201 24.88 -28.85 -3.68
CA ASP A 201 25.73 -27.66 -3.63
C ASP A 201 24.92 -26.36 -3.72
N GLN A 202 23.90 -26.35 -4.58
CA GLN A 202 22.96 -25.23 -4.67
C GLN A 202 22.13 -25.07 -3.40
N GLN A 203 21.69 -26.18 -2.77
CA GLN A 203 21.00 -26.14 -1.47
C GLN A 203 21.88 -25.52 -0.37
N ALA A 204 23.16 -25.95 -0.33
CA ALA A 204 24.11 -25.38 0.63
C ALA A 204 24.27 -23.86 0.43
N THR A 205 24.39 -23.43 -0.83
CA THR A 205 24.49 -22.01 -1.18
C THR A 205 23.23 -21.25 -0.77
N ALA A 206 22.04 -21.77 -1.09
CA ALA A 206 20.77 -21.12 -0.74
C ALA A 206 20.59 -20.98 0.79
N ARG A 207 20.94 -22.01 1.57
CA ARG A 207 20.91 -21.96 3.05
C ARG A 207 21.92 -20.97 3.62
N GLN A 208 23.09 -20.86 3.01
CA GLN A 208 24.10 -19.88 3.43
C GLN A 208 23.63 -18.44 3.16
N ASN A 209 22.94 -18.23 2.04
CA ASN A 209 22.41 -16.90 1.69
C ASN A 209 21.22 -16.49 2.58
N ALA A 210 20.47 -17.46 3.13
CA ALA A 210 19.34 -17.22 4.03
C ALA A 210 19.77 -16.96 5.49
N ALA A 211 20.98 -17.32 5.89
CA ALA A 211 21.51 -17.18 7.26
C ALA A 211 22.14 -15.81 7.51
#